data_c5993e7f44c2f46ac355df9b5134789a
#
_entry.id   c5993e7f44c2f46ac355df9b5134789a
#
_cell.length_a   1.000
_cell.length_b   1.000
_cell.length_c   1.000
_cell.angle_alpha   90.00
_cell.angle_beta   90.00
_cell.angle_gamma   90.00
#
_symmetry.space_group_name_H-M   'P 1'
#
loop_
_entity.id
_entity.type
_entity.pdbx_description
1 polymer ?
#
loop_
_entity_poly.entity_id
_entity_poly.type
_entity_poly.pdbx_seq_one_letter_code
_entity_poly.pdbx_strand_id
1 'polypeptide(L)'
;MAHGLGGTKDSGLEPFARAFAAAGLEVLLFDYRGFGGSGGEPRQVVSLDGQLEDYEAALQAAADLPGVDPSRLVLWGISLAGGHVLRAAADRDDIAAVVSVVPMVDGLAAALHATASHTPGELLRSTARGIRGRLVSRSGRAPVMMPVVARPGEVGALTLPGALEDYLSIAGPTWRNEIAAEVTLELGTRKPAAAAARVDAPLLVQIADFDQSAPPQAAAKAAFKGRAEVRHYPCDHFDLFPGKPWHDAARDHAVAFLVRHLASTKVTADA
;
A
#
# COMPACT_ATOMS: atom_id res chain seq x y z
N MET A 1 3.66 9.45 1.50
CA MET A 1 2.68 8.62 0.74
C MET A 1 3.42 7.61 -0.12
N ALA A 2 2.94 6.36 -0.18
CA ALA A 2 3.53 5.33 -1.04
C ALA A 2 2.48 4.42 -1.69
N HIS A 3 2.92 3.73 -2.74
CA HIS A 3 2.11 2.89 -3.64
C HIS A 3 2.00 1.44 -3.17
N GLY A 4 1.11 0.69 -3.82
CA GLY A 4 0.91 -0.75 -3.60
C GLY A 4 2.01 -1.62 -4.25
N LEU A 5 1.70 -2.91 -4.40
CA LEU A 5 2.62 -3.92 -4.90
C LEU A 5 3.15 -3.57 -6.31
N GLY A 6 4.46 -3.42 -6.43
CA GLY A 6 5.13 -3.19 -7.70
C GLY A 6 4.79 -1.87 -8.41
N GLY A 7 4.05 -0.97 -7.75
CA GLY A 7 3.75 0.37 -8.28
C GLY A 7 4.92 1.35 -8.15
N THR A 8 4.69 2.56 -8.60
CA THR A 8 5.59 3.71 -8.49
C THR A 8 4.80 4.93 -8.03
N LYS A 9 5.46 5.99 -7.53
CA LYS A 9 4.79 7.20 -7.04
C LYS A 9 3.94 7.89 -8.11
N ASP A 10 4.27 7.70 -9.38
CA ASP A 10 3.51 8.18 -10.53
C ASP A 10 2.38 7.22 -10.99
N SER A 11 2.16 6.11 -10.25
CA SER A 11 1.07 5.16 -10.52
C SER A 11 -0.19 5.55 -9.74
N GLY A 12 -0.90 6.60 -10.21
CA GLY A 12 -2.21 7.00 -9.71
C GLY A 12 -2.22 7.69 -8.33
N LEU A 13 -1.08 8.06 -7.74
CA LEU A 13 -1.05 8.72 -6.42
C LEU A 13 -1.17 10.25 -6.49
N GLU A 14 -0.80 10.87 -7.60
CA GLU A 14 -0.74 12.32 -7.75
C GLU A 14 -2.08 13.03 -7.46
N PRO A 15 -3.26 12.56 -7.91
CA PRO A 15 -4.53 13.21 -7.60
C PRO A 15 -4.86 13.25 -6.12
N PHE A 16 -4.52 12.21 -5.35
CA PHE A 16 -4.63 12.24 -3.89
C PHE A 16 -3.67 13.27 -3.29
N ALA A 17 -2.40 13.27 -3.71
CA ALA A 17 -1.40 14.20 -3.21
C ALA A 17 -1.79 15.66 -3.47
N ARG A 18 -2.30 15.97 -4.67
CA ARG A 18 -2.79 17.33 -5.03
C ARG A 18 -3.96 17.76 -4.15
N ALA A 19 -4.89 16.84 -3.83
CA ALA A 19 -6.02 17.15 -2.96
C ALA A 19 -5.56 17.44 -1.52
N PHE A 20 -4.60 16.69 -1.00
CA PHE A 20 -4.01 16.94 0.32
C PHE A 20 -3.24 18.26 0.34
N ALA A 21 -2.45 18.57 -0.70
CA ALA A 21 -1.76 19.84 -0.83
C ALA A 21 -2.74 21.02 -0.91
N ALA A 22 -3.84 20.88 -1.66
CA ALA A 22 -4.91 21.88 -1.72
C ALA A 22 -5.62 22.09 -0.37
N ALA A 23 -5.60 21.07 0.51
CA ALA A 23 -6.10 21.17 1.89
C ALA A 23 -5.06 21.74 2.87
N GLY A 24 -3.89 22.19 2.40
CA GLY A 24 -2.85 22.85 3.19
C GLY A 24 -1.83 21.91 3.83
N LEU A 25 -1.68 20.70 3.30
CA LEU A 25 -0.67 19.73 3.77
C LEU A 25 0.56 19.74 2.86
N GLU A 26 1.74 19.69 3.44
CA GLU A 26 2.94 19.30 2.69
C GLU A 26 2.88 17.81 2.36
N VAL A 27 3.20 17.43 1.12
CA VAL A 27 3.06 16.05 0.66
C VAL A 27 4.35 15.50 0.08
N LEU A 28 4.90 14.47 0.70
CA LEU A 28 6.03 13.70 0.20
C LEU A 28 5.52 12.39 -0.44
N LEU A 29 5.71 12.26 -1.76
CA LEU A 29 5.54 11.02 -2.52
C LEU A 29 6.91 10.40 -2.77
N PHE A 30 7.09 9.12 -2.49
CA PHE A 30 8.35 8.43 -2.75
C PHE A 30 8.15 7.09 -3.45
N ASP A 31 9.18 6.67 -4.18
CA ASP A 31 9.32 5.31 -4.69
C ASP A 31 10.13 4.49 -3.70
N TYR A 32 9.74 3.24 -3.46
CA TYR A 32 10.56 2.31 -2.69
C TYR A 32 11.90 2.05 -3.38
N ARG A 33 12.91 1.65 -2.60
CA ARG A 33 14.21 1.23 -3.14
C ARG A 33 14.04 0.22 -4.28
N GLY A 34 14.79 0.38 -5.35
CA GLY A 34 14.74 -0.48 -6.52
C GLY A 34 13.55 -0.22 -7.46
N PHE A 35 12.66 0.74 -7.19
CA PHE A 35 11.50 1.07 -8.03
C PHE A 35 11.56 2.52 -8.53
N GLY A 36 10.85 2.80 -9.61
CA GLY A 36 10.68 4.14 -10.17
C GLY A 36 11.99 4.93 -10.27
N GLY A 37 11.99 6.14 -9.73
CA GLY A 37 13.13 7.04 -9.67
C GLY A 37 14.08 6.81 -8.49
N SER A 38 13.72 5.94 -7.51
CA SER A 38 14.59 5.64 -6.38
C SER A 38 15.76 4.73 -6.77
N GLY A 39 16.90 4.92 -6.09
CA GLY A 39 18.07 4.05 -6.21
C GLY A 39 17.80 2.64 -5.66
N GLY A 40 18.86 1.83 -5.62
CA GLY A 40 18.84 0.46 -5.08
C GLY A 40 18.92 -0.61 -6.17
N GLU A 41 19.79 -1.60 -5.87
CA GLU A 41 20.01 -2.78 -6.70
C GLU A 41 19.88 -4.04 -5.83
N PRO A 42 19.39 -5.16 -6.38
CA PRO A 42 18.83 -5.30 -7.73
C PRO A 42 17.48 -4.58 -7.88
N ARG A 43 17.17 -4.11 -9.11
CA ARG A 43 15.90 -3.42 -9.42
C ARG A 43 14.71 -4.38 -9.35
N GLN A 44 13.51 -3.83 -9.09
CA GLN A 44 12.22 -4.54 -9.11
C GLN A 44 12.13 -5.70 -8.09
N VAL A 45 12.91 -5.66 -7.03
CA VAL A 45 12.84 -6.62 -5.91
C VAL A 45 12.08 -5.99 -4.76
N VAL A 46 11.01 -6.63 -4.35
CA VAL A 46 10.28 -6.25 -3.12
C VAL A 46 10.94 -6.93 -1.93
N SER A 47 11.28 -6.13 -0.94
CA SER A 47 11.54 -6.54 0.44
C SER A 47 10.56 -5.82 1.34
N LEU A 48 9.66 -6.54 1.99
CA LEU A 48 8.65 -5.90 2.84
C LEU A 48 9.25 -5.20 4.05
N ASP A 49 10.35 -5.71 4.61
CA ASP A 49 11.08 -5.04 5.67
C ASP A 49 11.85 -3.83 5.12
N GLY A 50 12.48 -3.95 3.94
CA GLY A 50 13.12 -2.83 3.26
C GLY A 50 12.16 -1.70 2.91
N GLN A 51 10.91 -2.03 2.51
CA GLN A 51 9.89 -1.01 2.26
C GLN A 51 9.43 -0.29 3.54
N LEU A 52 9.47 -0.94 4.69
CA LEU A 52 9.23 -0.29 5.98
C LEU A 52 10.39 0.63 6.36
N GLU A 53 11.64 0.21 6.13
CA GLU A 53 12.81 1.09 6.30
C GLU A 53 12.72 2.32 5.37
N ASP A 54 12.19 2.14 4.14
CA ASP A 54 11.96 3.26 3.21
C ASP A 54 10.90 4.24 3.74
N TYR A 55 9.86 3.73 4.44
CA TYR A 55 8.91 4.59 5.14
C TYR A 55 9.58 5.38 6.27
N GLU A 56 10.44 4.75 7.08
CA GLU A 56 11.20 5.44 8.13
C GLU A 56 12.10 6.53 7.55
N ALA A 57 12.82 6.22 6.46
CA ALA A 57 13.67 7.19 5.77
C ALA A 57 12.85 8.35 5.18
N ALA A 58 11.66 8.06 4.63
CA ALA A 58 10.77 9.09 4.10
C ALA A 58 10.16 9.97 5.21
N LEU A 59 9.83 9.40 6.37
CA LEU A 59 9.37 10.16 7.54
C LEU A 59 10.47 11.09 8.05
N GLN A 60 11.71 10.60 8.17
CA GLN A 60 12.84 11.42 8.55
C GLN A 60 13.08 12.56 7.54
N ALA A 61 13.08 12.23 6.24
CA ALA A 61 13.25 13.24 5.20
C ALA A 61 12.12 14.30 5.22
N ALA A 62 10.88 13.89 5.52
CA ALA A 62 9.76 14.82 5.67
C ALA A 62 9.92 15.72 6.90
N ALA A 63 10.35 15.15 8.04
CA ALA A 63 10.58 15.90 9.28
C ALA A 63 11.69 16.96 9.14
N ASP A 64 12.68 16.69 8.29
CA ASP A 64 13.81 17.60 8.04
C ASP A 64 13.47 18.75 7.06
N LEU A 65 12.29 18.73 6.42
CA LEU A 65 11.89 19.79 5.49
C LEU A 65 11.58 21.11 6.22
N PRO A 66 12.03 22.26 5.69
CA PRO A 66 11.71 23.55 6.27
C PRO A 66 10.20 23.80 6.34
N GLY A 67 9.70 24.18 7.50
CA GLY A 67 8.27 24.48 7.72
C GLY A 67 7.39 23.29 8.04
N VAL A 68 7.93 22.07 8.07
CA VAL A 68 7.23 20.88 8.53
C VAL A 68 7.36 20.76 10.05
N ASP A 69 6.25 20.47 10.71
CA ASP A 69 6.22 20.12 12.13
C ASP A 69 6.50 18.61 12.29
N PRO A 70 7.67 18.21 12.83
CA PRO A 70 8.05 16.80 12.91
C PRO A 70 7.19 16.00 13.91
N SER A 71 6.43 16.65 14.77
CA SER A 71 5.49 16.00 15.70
C SER A 71 4.10 15.76 15.08
N ARG A 72 3.89 16.15 13.83
CA ARG A 72 2.59 16.11 13.15
C ARG A 72 2.66 15.42 11.78
N LEU A 73 3.40 14.33 11.71
CA LEU A 73 3.54 13.56 10.47
C LEU A 73 2.27 12.74 10.19
N VAL A 74 1.96 12.59 8.91
CA VAL A 74 0.81 11.79 8.44
C VAL A 74 1.30 10.66 7.56
N LEU A 75 0.80 9.46 7.82
CA LEU A 75 1.06 8.30 6.98
C LEU A 75 -0.15 8.00 6.08
N TRP A 76 0.09 7.88 4.78
CA TRP A 76 -0.89 7.44 3.80
C TRP A 76 -0.33 6.31 2.96
N GLY A 77 -1.11 5.26 2.77
CA GLY A 77 -0.72 4.13 1.92
C GLY A 77 -1.92 3.44 1.30
N ILE A 78 -1.73 2.92 0.08
CA ILE A 78 -2.75 2.18 -0.67
C ILE A 78 -2.31 0.73 -0.91
N SER A 79 -3.24 -0.21 -0.78
CA SER A 79 -3.00 -1.63 -1.06
C SER A 79 -1.90 -2.21 -0.12
N LEU A 80 -0.78 -2.69 -0.64
CA LEU A 80 0.35 -3.17 0.16
C LEU A 80 0.86 -2.08 1.12
N ALA A 81 0.98 -0.84 0.64
CA ALA A 81 1.37 0.30 1.47
C ALA A 81 0.31 0.63 2.53
N GLY A 82 -0.96 0.34 2.30
CA GLY A 82 -2.02 0.42 3.31
C GLY A 82 -1.76 -0.50 4.51
N GLY A 83 -1.15 -1.66 4.28
CA GLY A 83 -0.64 -2.51 5.34
C GLY A 83 0.63 -1.96 6.01
N HIS A 84 1.54 -1.37 5.23
CA HIS A 84 2.78 -0.80 5.76
C HIS A 84 2.54 0.36 6.71
N VAL A 85 1.60 1.28 6.41
CA VAL A 85 1.32 2.42 7.29
C VAL A 85 0.83 2.01 8.67
N LEU A 86 0.15 0.86 8.82
CA LEU A 86 -0.22 0.32 10.13
C LEU A 86 1.01 -0.12 10.94
N ARG A 87 2.03 -0.67 10.28
CA ARG A 87 3.28 -1.08 10.92
C ARG A 87 4.17 0.13 11.21
N ALA A 88 4.27 1.06 10.27
CA ALA A 88 5.09 2.26 10.40
C ALA A 88 4.55 3.23 11.47
N ALA A 89 3.23 3.22 11.73
CA ALA A 89 2.62 4.05 12.77
C ALA A 89 2.56 3.40 14.16
N ALA A 90 2.78 2.08 14.25
CA ALA A 90 2.66 1.37 15.52
C ALA A 90 3.72 1.84 16.52
N ASP A 91 3.28 2.05 17.77
CA ASP A 91 4.14 2.45 18.90
C ASP A 91 4.86 3.81 18.67
N ARG A 92 4.28 4.72 17.85
CA ARG A 92 4.81 6.07 17.55
C ARG A 92 3.88 7.16 18.05
N ASP A 93 4.45 8.23 18.57
CA ASP A 93 3.77 9.41 19.12
C ASP A 93 3.90 10.67 18.23
N ASP A 94 4.78 10.62 17.22
CA ASP A 94 4.98 11.69 16.23
C ASP A 94 4.05 11.59 15.01
N ILE A 95 3.21 10.56 14.93
CA ILE A 95 2.22 10.39 13.87
C ILE A 95 0.89 11.02 14.27
N ALA A 96 0.48 12.06 13.55
CA ALA A 96 -0.75 12.79 13.81
C ALA A 96 -2.01 12.15 13.21
N ALA A 97 -1.88 11.40 12.11
CA ALA A 97 -2.98 10.64 11.51
C ALA A 97 -2.46 9.56 10.55
N VAL A 98 -3.28 8.53 10.33
CA VAL A 98 -2.98 7.43 9.39
C VAL A 98 -4.16 7.21 8.47
N VAL A 99 -3.90 7.11 7.16
CA VAL A 99 -4.89 6.73 6.14
C VAL A 99 -4.44 5.46 5.43
N SER A 100 -5.24 4.43 5.52
CA SER A 100 -4.98 3.09 4.97
C SER A 100 -6.08 2.74 3.97
N VAL A 101 -5.73 2.76 2.66
CA VAL A 101 -6.67 2.60 1.54
C VAL A 101 -6.59 1.18 0.99
N VAL A 102 -7.70 0.48 0.88
CA VAL A 102 -7.82 -0.93 0.40
C VAL A 102 -6.65 -1.81 0.86
N PRO A 103 -6.40 -1.91 2.17
CA PRO A 103 -5.13 -2.39 2.68
C PRO A 103 -4.95 -3.91 2.60
N MET A 104 -3.80 -4.35 2.14
CA MET A 104 -3.35 -5.73 2.28
C MET A 104 -2.74 -5.93 3.68
N VAL A 105 -3.53 -6.49 4.60
CA VAL A 105 -3.20 -6.57 6.04
C VAL A 105 -2.95 -7.99 6.57
N ASP A 106 -3.25 -9.03 5.80
CA ASP A 106 -3.05 -10.43 6.18
C ASP A 106 -2.71 -11.27 4.93
N GLY A 107 -1.45 -11.62 4.78
CA GLY A 107 -0.96 -12.36 3.62
C GLY A 107 -1.54 -13.78 3.53
N LEU A 108 -1.80 -14.45 4.68
CA LEU A 108 -2.45 -15.76 4.67
C LEU A 108 -3.91 -15.65 4.21
N ALA A 109 -4.64 -14.64 4.70
CA ALA A 109 -6.00 -14.37 4.25
C ALA A 109 -6.04 -14.04 2.75
N ALA A 110 -5.08 -13.26 2.24
CA ALA A 110 -4.96 -12.97 0.81
C ALA A 110 -4.66 -14.23 -0.01
N ALA A 111 -3.77 -15.10 0.46
CA ALA A 111 -3.47 -16.38 -0.20
C ALA A 111 -4.69 -17.30 -0.24
N LEU A 112 -5.46 -17.39 0.84
CA LEU A 112 -6.72 -18.14 0.89
C LEU A 112 -7.79 -17.52 -0.02
N HIS A 113 -7.89 -16.19 -0.03
CA HIS A 113 -8.82 -15.47 -0.90
C HIS A 113 -8.52 -15.73 -2.37
N ALA A 114 -7.24 -15.75 -2.75
CA ALA A 114 -6.81 -16.06 -4.12
C ALA A 114 -7.25 -17.45 -4.59
N THR A 115 -7.48 -18.42 -3.68
CA THR A 115 -7.98 -19.76 -4.07
C THR A 115 -9.37 -19.72 -4.69
N ALA A 116 -10.16 -18.70 -4.42
CA ALA A 116 -11.48 -18.53 -5.03
C ALA A 116 -11.43 -18.14 -6.52
N SER A 117 -10.34 -17.50 -6.94
CA SER A 117 -10.18 -16.96 -8.30
C SER A 117 -9.11 -17.66 -9.13
N HIS A 118 -8.37 -18.62 -8.54
CA HIS A 118 -7.27 -19.33 -9.20
C HIS A 118 -7.41 -20.85 -9.10
N THR A 119 -7.03 -21.53 -10.16
CA THR A 119 -6.95 -23.01 -10.13
C THR A 119 -5.76 -23.49 -9.30
N PRO A 120 -5.81 -24.72 -8.74
CA PRO A 120 -4.67 -25.29 -8.02
C PRO A 120 -3.37 -25.33 -8.85
N GLY A 121 -3.48 -25.52 -10.17
CA GLY A 121 -2.33 -25.52 -11.09
C GLY A 121 -1.67 -24.14 -11.23
N GLU A 122 -2.45 -23.05 -11.23
CA GLU A 122 -1.94 -21.67 -11.25
C GLU A 122 -1.22 -21.34 -9.94
N LEU A 123 -1.83 -21.67 -8.81
CA LEU A 123 -1.21 -21.47 -7.49
C LEU A 123 0.10 -22.24 -7.34
N LEU A 124 0.13 -23.50 -7.81
CA LEU A 124 1.35 -24.31 -7.80
C LEU A 124 2.45 -23.71 -8.68
N ARG A 125 2.12 -23.25 -9.89
CA ARG A 125 3.07 -22.58 -10.79
C ARG A 125 3.64 -21.29 -10.19
N SER A 126 2.78 -20.46 -9.61
CA SER A 126 3.20 -19.23 -8.92
C SER A 126 4.12 -19.51 -7.74
N THR A 127 3.76 -20.48 -6.89
CA THR A 127 4.58 -20.91 -5.74
C THR A 127 5.93 -21.47 -6.18
N ALA A 128 5.95 -22.36 -7.19
CA ALA A 128 7.20 -22.95 -7.72
C ALA A 128 8.12 -21.86 -8.29
N ARG A 129 7.55 -20.86 -8.97
CA ARG A 129 8.32 -19.73 -9.50
C ARG A 129 8.89 -18.87 -8.37
N GLY A 130 8.12 -18.61 -7.32
CA GLY A 130 8.59 -17.92 -6.12
C GLY A 130 9.72 -18.66 -5.42
N ILE A 131 9.61 -19.98 -5.25
CA ILE A 131 10.68 -20.84 -4.67
C ILE A 131 11.94 -20.76 -5.53
N ARG A 132 11.79 -20.91 -6.86
CA ARG A 132 12.93 -20.77 -7.79
C ARG A 132 13.56 -19.37 -7.66
N GLY A 133 12.75 -18.30 -7.61
CA GLY A 133 13.22 -16.93 -7.40
C GLY A 133 14.09 -16.82 -6.15
N ARG A 134 13.57 -17.29 -5.01
CA ARG A 134 14.28 -17.25 -3.73
C ARG A 134 15.60 -18.04 -3.74
N LEU A 135 15.64 -19.20 -4.37
CA LEU A 135 16.86 -20.01 -4.49
C LEU A 135 17.91 -19.31 -5.37
N VAL A 136 17.47 -18.69 -6.47
CA VAL A 136 18.36 -17.95 -7.38
C VAL A 136 18.90 -16.69 -6.69
N SER A 137 18.07 -15.91 -6.03
CA SER A 137 18.50 -14.72 -5.27
C SER A 137 19.54 -15.07 -4.20
N ARG A 138 19.33 -16.15 -3.45
CA ARG A 138 20.29 -16.63 -2.44
C ARG A 138 21.64 -17.08 -3.02
N SER A 139 21.69 -17.44 -4.29
CA SER A 139 22.95 -17.79 -4.97
C SER A 139 23.73 -16.58 -5.50
N GLY A 140 23.26 -15.35 -5.25
CA GLY A 140 23.86 -14.11 -5.75
C GLY A 140 23.67 -13.86 -7.25
N ARG A 141 22.79 -14.62 -7.90
CA ARG A 141 22.44 -14.44 -9.32
C ARG A 141 21.32 -13.41 -9.48
N ALA A 142 21.16 -12.91 -10.71
CA ALA A 142 20.07 -11.99 -11.06
C ALA A 142 18.69 -12.60 -10.67
N PRO A 143 17.77 -11.79 -10.11
CA PRO A 143 16.45 -12.26 -9.70
C PRO A 143 15.66 -12.90 -10.85
N VAL A 144 14.83 -13.88 -10.53
CA VAL A 144 13.86 -14.44 -11.49
C VAL A 144 12.68 -13.48 -11.54
N MET A 145 12.49 -12.84 -12.68
CA MET A 145 11.43 -11.84 -12.87
C MET A 145 10.12 -12.45 -13.33
N MET A 146 9.02 -11.79 -13.02
CA MET A 146 7.68 -12.05 -13.55
C MET A 146 6.91 -10.73 -13.67
N PRO A 147 5.81 -10.67 -14.45
CA PRO A 147 4.94 -9.51 -14.46
C PRO A 147 4.35 -9.20 -13.08
N VAL A 148 4.22 -7.90 -12.76
CA VAL A 148 3.42 -7.43 -11.61
C VAL A 148 1.97 -7.84 -11.81
N VAL A 149 1.45 -7.62 -13.01
CA VAL A 149 0.06 -7.91 -13.38
C VAL A 149 0.00 -8.60 -14.74
N ALA A 150 -0.87 -9.61 -14.85
CA ALA A 150 -1.10 -10.38 -16.07
C ALA A 150 -2.55 -10.86 -16.13
N ARG A 151 -2.97 -11.44 -17.27
CA ARG A 151 -4.32 -11.98 -17.43
C ARG A 151 -4.53 -13.25 -16.60
N PRO A 152 -5.78 -13.58 -16.25
CA PRO A 152 -6.10 -14.87 -15.62
C PRO A 152 -5.51 -16.04 -16.41
N GLY A 153 -4.91 -16.99 -15.72
CA GLY A 153 -4.23 -18.15 -16.32
C GLY A 153 -2.77 -17.94 -16.72
N GLU A 154 -2.33 -16.68 -16.84
CA GLU A 154 -0.93 -16.33 -17.11
C GLU A 154 -0.09 -16.31 -15.83
N VAL A 155 1.22 -16.12 -15.97
CA VAL A 155 2.14 -15.94 -14.84
C VAL A 155 2.23 -14.46 -14.51
N GLY A 156 1.94 -14.11 -13.25
CA GLY A 156 2.05 -12.76 -12.72
C GLY A 156 1.87 -12.74 -11.20
N ALA A 157 2.15 -11.63 -10.56
CA ALA A 157 1.89 -11.47 -9.13
C ALA A 157 0.40 -11.22 -8.85
N LEU A 158 -0.27 -10.48 -9.73
CA LEU A 158 -1.72 -10.24 -9.73
C LEU A 158 -2.28 -10.72 -11.08
N THR A 159 -3.17 -11.72 -11.05
CA THR A 159 -3.75 -12.33 -12.26
C THR A 159 -5.27 -12.48 -12.15
N LEU A 160 -5.90 -11.52 -11.46
CA LEU A 160 -7.35 -11.45 -11.29
C LEU A 160 -8.02 -10.88 -12.56
N PRO A 161 -9.28 -11.24 -12.82
CA PRO A 161 -10.03 -10.63 -13.92
C PRO A 161 -10.05 -9.10 -13.84
N GLY A 162 -9.73 -8.42 -14.93
CA GLY A 162 -9.69 -6.95 -15.01
C GLY A 162 -8.42 -6.30 -14.45
N ALA A 163 -7.65 -7.00 -13.61
CA ALA A 163 -6.50 -6.40 -12.91
C ALA A 163 -5.42 -5.86 -13.85
N LEU A 164 -5.20 -6.50 -15.01
CA LEU A 164 -4.22 -6.02 -16.00
C LEU A 164 -4.63 -4.66 -16.55
N GLU A 165 -5.86 -4.55 -17.03
CA GLU A 165 -6.42 -3.32 -17.63
C GLU A 165 -6.48 -2.20 -16.58
N ASP A 166 -6.89 -2.52 -15.36
CA ASP A 166 -6.98 -1.59 -14.25
C ASP A 166 -5.60 -1.07 -13.85
N TYR A 167 -4.62 -1.96 -13.70
CA TYR A 167 -3.26 -1.55 -13.36
C TYR A 167 -2.63 -0.69 -14.46
N LEU A 168 -2.81 -1.07 -15.73
CA LEU A 168 -2.33 -0.28 -16.87
C LEU A 168 -2.97 1.11 -16.94
N SER A 169 -4.21 1.26 -16.49
CA SER A 169 -4.91 2.56 -16.49
C SER A 169 -4.31 3.56 -15.49
N ILE A 170 -3.60 3.10 -14.47
CA ILE A 170 -2.96 3.93 -13.45
C ILE A 170 -1.44 3.97 -13.58
N ALA A 171 -0.85 3.16 -14.44
CA ALA A 171 0.60 3.04 -14.61
C ALA A 171 1.21 4.36 -15.06
N GLY A 172 2.20 4.85 -14.32
CA GLY A 172 2.95 6.04 -14.66
C GLY A 172 4.17 5.75 -15.57
N PRO A 173 4.84 6.81 -16.05
CA PRO A 173 5.96 6.67 -17.00
C PRO A 173 7.15 5.88 -16.44
N THR A 174 7.35 5.84 -15.13
CA THR A 174 8.48 5.12 -14.52
C THR A 174 8.14 3.69 -14.13
N TRP A 175 6.87 3.30 -14.21
CA TRP A 175 6.42 1.97 -13.88
C TRP A 175 6.90 0.90 -14.88
N ARG A 176 7.19 -0.28 -14.35
CA ARG A 176 7.52 -1.46 -15.15
C ARG A 176 6.63 -2.63 -14.73
N ASN A 177 6.03 -3.31 -15.68
CA ASN A 177 5.29 -4.54 -15.41
C ASN A 177 6.25 -5.71 -15.14
N GLU A 178 7.08 -5.55 -14.12
CA GLU A 178 8.14 -6.50 -13.77
C GLU A 178 8.39 -6.47 -12.25
N ILE A 179 8.54 -7.66 -11.64
CA ILE A 179 8.81 -7.83 -10.22
C ILE A 179 9.54 -9.16 -9.98
N ALA A 180 10.40 -9.23 -8.98
CA ALA A 180 11.05 -10.47 -8.58
C ALA A 180 10.03 -11.49 -8.04
N ALA A 181 10.07 -12.71 -8.57
CA ALA A 181 9.05 -13.73 -8.31
C ALA A 181 8.98 -14.20 -6.85
N GLU A 182 10.04 -14.03 -6.08
CA GLU A 182 10.09 -14.38 -4.65
C GLU A 182 9.10 -13.59 -3.79
N VAL A 183 8.59 -12.47 -4.27
CA VAL A 183 7.57 -11.66 -3.60
C VAL A 183 6.32 -12.48 -3.22
N THR A 184 5.94 -13.46 -4.05
CA THR A 184 4.78 -14.33 -3.79
C THR A 184 4.91 -15.13 -2.50
N LEU A 185 6.13 -15.49 -2.13
CA LEU A 185 6.41 -16.18 -0.86
C LEU A 185 6.46 -15.21 0.31
N GLU A 186 6.96 -14.01 0.09
CA GLU A 186 7.12 -13.02 1.14
C GLU A 186 5.76 -12.45 1.59
N LEU A 187 4.89 -12.11 0.63
CA LEU A 187 3.55 -11.60 0.91
C LEU A 187 2.75 -12.52 1.84
N GLY A 188 2.76 -13.83 1.58
CA GLY A 188 2.00 -14.82 2.35
C GLY A 188 2.40 -14.95 3.82
N THR A 189 3.61 -14.50 4.19
CA THR A 189 4.14 -14.61 5.56
C THR A 189 3.82 -13.40 6.45
N ARG A 190 3.32 -12.32 5.90
CA ARG A 190 3.16 -11.04 6.61
C ARG A 190 1.74 -10.81 7.09
N LYS A 191 1.64 -10.21 8.28
CA LYS A 191 0.36 -9.90 8.93
C LYS A 191 0.36 -8.48 9.54
N PRO A 192 0.33 -7.43 8.71
CA PRO A 192 0.26 -6.04 9.19
C PRO A 192 -0.89 -5.76 10.15
N ALA A 193 -2.01 -6.45 10.02
CA ALA A 193 -3.15 -6.37 10.94
C ALA A 193 -2.79 -6.54 12.44
N ALA A 194 -1.67 -7.19 12.76
CA ALA A 194 -1.21 -7.34 14.13
C ALA A 194 -0.74 -6.00 14.75
N ALA A 195 -0.29 -5.06 13.93
CA ALA A 195 0.16 -3.75 14.38
C ALA A 195 -0.99 -2.74 14.60
N ALA A 196 -2.15 -2.96 13.98
CA ALA A 196 -3.26 -2.00 14.03
C ALA A 196 -3.68 -1.60 15.47
N ALA A 197 -3.65 -2.53 16.42
CA ALA A 197 -4.01 -2.27 17.82
C ALA A 197 -3.01 -1.35 18.56
N ARG A 198 -1.82 -1.14 18.00
CA ARG A 198 -0.75 -0.30 18.56
C ARG A 198 -0.58 1.02 17.81
N VAL A 199 -1.52 1.34 16.93
CA VAL A 199 -1.61 2.66 16.30
C VAL A 199 -2.41 3.55 17.23
N ASP A 200 -1.77 4.53 17.84
CA ASP A 200 -2.42 5.48 18.77
C ASP A 200 -2.99 6.70 18.03
N ALA A 201 -2.42 7.03 16.87
CA ALA A 201 -2.92 8.10 16.02
C ALA A 201 -4.33 7.82 15.48
N PRO A 202 -5.15 8.84 15.22
CA PRO A 202 -6.39 8.69 14.45
C PRO A 202 -6.15 7.91 13.17
N LEU A 203 -6.95 6.87 12.94
CA LEU A 203 -6.79 5.94 11.81
C LEU A 203 -8.06 5.94 10.96
N LEU A 204 -7.90 6.17 9.65
CA LEU A 204 -8.92 5.93 8.64
C LEU A 204 -8.58 4.67 7.85
N VAL A 205 -9.52 3.74 7.74
CA VAL A 205 -9.43 2.58 6.85
C VAL A 205 -10.52 2.65 5.80
N GLN A 206 -10.14 2.64 4.53
CA GLN A 206 -11.04 2.66 3.39
C GLN A 206 -11.09 1.26 2.77
N ILE A 207 -12.27 0.67 2.69
CA ILE A 207 -12.49 -0.73 2.31
C ILE A 207 -13.36 -0.80 1.06
N ALA A 208 -12.87 -1.46 0.02
CA ALA A 208 -13.67 -1.89 -1.11
C ALA A 208 -14.34 -3.22 -0.76
N ASP A 209 -15.67 -3.27 -0.75
CA ASP A 209 -16.43 -4.40 -0.21
C ASP A 209 -16.32 -5.67 -1.07
N PHE A 210 -16.02 -5.50 -2.36
CA PHE A 210 -15.86 -6.58 -3.34
C PHE A 210 -14.41 -6.78 -3.76
N ASP A 211 -13.45 -6.30 -2.95
CA ASP A 211 -12.02 -6.37 -3.22
C ASP A 211 -11.55 -7.82 -3.44
N GLN A 212 -11.11 -8.10 -4.66
CA GLN A 212 -10.59 -9.40 -5.05
C GLN A 212 -9.08 -9.55 -4.76
N SER A 213 -8.37 -8.44 -4.55
CA SER A 213 -6.92 -8.40 -4.33
C SER A 213 -6.55 -8.42 -2.85
N ALA A 214 -7.26 -7.65 -2.03
CA ALA A 214 -7.01 -7.53 -0.59
C ALA A 214 -8.30 -7.86 0.20
N PRO A 215 -8.34 -8.94 0.97
CA PRO A 215 -9.58 -9.42 1.60
C PRO A 215 -10.24 -8.36 2.48
N PRO A 216 -11.47 -7.88 2.15
CA PRO A 216 -12.15 -6.81 2.91
C PRO A 216 -12.43 -7.21 4.36
N GLN A 217 -12.69 -8.49 4.63
CA GLN A 217 -12.91 -8.99 5.99
C GLN A 217 -11.65 -8.88 6.87
N ALA A 218 -10.46 -9.06 6.28
CA ALA A 218 -9.20 -8.87 6.99
C ALA A 218 -8.96 -7.39 7.29
N ALA A 219 -9.25 -6.51 6.33
CA ALA A 219 -9.18 -5.06 6.50
C ALA A 219 -10.15 -4.58 7.59
N ALA A 220 -11.40 -5.03 7.60
CA ALA A 220 -12.39 -4.70 8.63
C ALA A 220 -11.95 -5.16 10.04
N LYS A 221 -11.37 -6.36 10.17
CA LYS A 221 -10.81 -6.84 11.45
C LYS A 221 -9.63 -6.00 11.92
N ALA A 222 -8.77 -5.55 11.01
CA ALA A 222 -7.65 -4.67 11.34
C ALA A 222 -8.17 -3.29 11.79
N ALA A 223 -9.14 -2.73 11.07
CA ALA A 223 -9.80 -1.47 11.40
C ALA A 223 -10.44 -1.51 12.79
N PHE A 224 -11.17 -2.58 13.12
CA PHE A 224 -11.75 -2.77 14.45
C PHE A 224 -10.69 -2.78 15.55
N LYS A 225 -9.58 -3.51 15.35
CA LYS A 225 -8.46 -3.55 16.32
C LYS A 225 -7.79 -2.20 16.51
N GLY A 226 -7.65 -1.43 15.41
CA GLY A 226 -7.08 -0.08 15.43
C GLY A 226 -8.06 1.01 15.84
N ARG A 227 -9.30 0.67 16.22
CA ARG A 227 -10.34 1.67 16.57
C ARG A 227 -10.54 2.71 15.45
N ALA A 228 -10.37 2.28 14.21
CA ALA A 228 -10.36 3.14 13.04
C ALA A 228 -11.76 3.70 12.71
N GLU A 229 -11.78 4.91 12.13
CA GLU A 229 -12.89 5.31 11.29
C GLU A 229 -12.86 4.46 10.02
N VAL A 230 -14.02 3.93 9.61
CA VAL A 230 -14.12 3.07 8.43
C VAL A 230 -15.01 3.70 7.38
N ARG A 231 -14.57 3.63 6.12
CA ARG A 231 -15.39 3.95 4.95
C ARG A 231 -15.48 2.72 4.07
N HIS A 232 -16.69 2.31 3.77
CA HIS A 232 -17.00 1.21 2.88
C HIS A 232 -17.42 1.72 1.51
N TYR A 233 -16.96 1.08 0.45
CA TYR A 233 -17.31 1.36 -0.94
C TYR A 233 -17.76 0.07 -1.61
N PRO A 234 -18.96 0.02 -2.23
CA PRO A 234 -19.48 -1.18 -2.90
C PRO A 234 -18.80 -1.38 -4.26
N CYS A 235 -17.51 -1.67 -4.25
CA CYS A 235 -16.67 -1.73 -5.44
C CYS A 235 -15.49 -2.69 -5.26
N ASP A 236 -14.68 -2.89 -6.30
CA ASP A 236 -13.43 -3.66 -6.27
C ASP A 236 -12.21 -2.77 -5.99
N HIS A 237 -11.05 -3.39 -5.81
CA HIS A 237 -9.77 -2.82 -5.38
C HIS A 237 -9.36 -1.56 -6.16
N PHE A 238 -9.40 -1.63 -7.49
CA PHE A 238 -8.93 -0.55 -8.35
C PHE A 238 -9.96 0.58 -8.52
N ASP A 239 -11.20 0.41 -8.09
CA ASP A 239 -12.24 1.43 -8.25
C ASP A 239 -12.04 2.69 -7.38
N LEU A 240 -11.09 2.65 -6.43
CA LEU A 240 -10.69 3.80 -5.63
C LEU A 240 -9.55 4.61 -6.28
N PHE A 241 -8.99 4.14 -7.40
CA PHE A 241 -7.91 4.87 -8.10
C PHE A 241 -8.43 5.94 -9.06
N PRO A 242 -7.57 6.88 -9.50
CA PRO A 242 -7.97 7.96 -10.41
C PRO A 242 -8.64 7.46 -11.69
N GLY A 243 -9.69 8.17 -12.12
CA GLY A 243 -10.48 7.82 -13.29
C GLY A 243 -11.50 6.71 -13.06
N LYS A 244 -11.62 6.18 -11.85
CA LYS A 244 -12.57 5.15 -11.45
C LYS A 244 -13.73 5.72 -10.64
N PRO A 245 -14.87 5.02 -10.55
CA PRO A 245 -16.13 5.56 -10.02
C PRO A 245 -16.08 6.05 -8.57
N TRP A 246 -15.23 5.46 -7.72
CA TRP A 246 -15.18 5.75 -6.30
C TRP A 246 -13.96 6.57 -5.87
N HIS A 247 -13.11 6.96 -6.81
CA HIS A 247 -11.90 7.74 -6.52
C HIS A 247 -12.21 9.04 -5.78
N ASP A 248 -13.12 9.86 -6.32
CA ASP A 248 -13.41 11.16 -5.74
C ASP A 248 -13.97 11.04 -4.32
N ALA A 249 -14.87 10.10 -4.09
CA ALA A 249 -15.41 9.84 -2.75
C ALA A 249 -14.33 9.38 -1.77
N ALA A 250 -13.42 8.49 -2.19
CA ALA A 250 -12.33 8.03 -1.35
C ALA A 250 -11.34 9.15 -1.01
N ARG A 251 -10.95 9.95 -2.01
CA ARG A 251 -10.09 11.13 -1.85
C ARG A 251 -10.72 12.13 -0.87
N ASP A 252 -11.97 12.50 -1.08
CA ASP A 252 -12.65 13.54 -0.30
C ASP A 252 -12.89 13.09 1.15
N HIS A 253 -13.20 11.81 1.39
CA HIS A 253 -13.27 11.26 2.74
C HIS A 253 -11.91 11.31 3.44
N ALA A 254 -10.81 11.01 2.74
CA ALA A 254 -9.47 11.11 3.31
C ALA A 254 -9.09 12.57 3.63
N VAL A 255 -9.40 13.52 2.74
CA VAL A 255 -9.20 14.97 2.98
C VAL A 255 -9.98 15.42 4.21
N ALA A 256 -11.29 15.10 4.27
CA ALA A 256 -12.14 15.51 5.38
C ALA A 256 -11.66 14.92 6.73
N PHE A 257 -11.20 13.66 6.72
CA PHE A 257 -10.61 13.01 7.89
C PHE A 257 -9.34 13.75 8.36
N LEU A 258 -8.41 14.00 7.45
CA LEU A 258 -7.14 14.67 7.78
C LEU A 258 -7.37 16.09 8.27
N VAL A 259 -8.19 16.89 7.59
CA VAL A 259 -8.51 18.27 8.00
C VAL A 259 -9.10 18.28 9.42
N ARG A 260 -10.04 17.39 9.72
CA ARG A 260 -10.69 17.32 11.05
C ARG A 260 -9.68 17.00 12.17
N HIS A 261 -8.81 16.02 11.97
CA HIS A 261 -7.87 15.58 12.99
C HIS A 261 -6.66 16.50 13.13
N LEU A 262 -6.22 17.12 12.05
CA LEU A 262 -5.08 18.07 12.09
C LEU A 262 -5.48 19.48 12.54
N ALA A 263 -6.75 19.90 12.39
CA ALA A 263 -7.25 21.16 12.89
C ALA A 263 -7.42 21.17 14.43
N SER A 264 -7.79 20.03 15.01
CA SER A 264 -8.11 19.92 16.44
C SER A 264 -6.91 20.12 17.38
N THR A 265 -5.69 20.04 16.87
CA THR A 265 -4.47 20.19 17.70
C THR A 265 -4.10 21.66 17.99
N LYS A 266 -4.79 22.65 17.38
CA LYS A 266 -4.53 24.08 17.62
C LYS A 266 -5.22 24.69 18.86
N VAL A 267 -6.15 23.96 19.49
CA VAL A 267 -7.00 24.56 20.56
C VAL A 267 -6.47 24.34 21.98
N THR A 268 -5.45 23.53 22.19
CA THR A 268 -4.94 23.22 23.55
C THR A 268 -3.66 23.94 23.94
N ALA A 269 -3.13 24.86 23.11
CA ALA A 269 -1.89 25.60 23.39
C ALA A 269 -2.12 26.99 24.04
N ASP A 270 -3.38 27.45 24.15
CA ASP A 270 -3.73 28.76 24.70
C ASP A 270 -4.76 28.69 25.86
N ALA A 271 -4.63 27.73 26.79
CA ALA A 271 -5.44 27.68 27.98
C ALA A 271 -4.57 27.58 29.27
#